data_15376a83e67b80aacad465187191138c
#
_entry.id   15376a83e67b80aacad465187191138c
#
_cell.length_a   1.000
_cell.length_b   1.000
_cell.length_c   1.000
_cell.angle_alpha   90.00
_cell.angle_beta   90.00
_cell.angle_gamma   90.00
#
_symmetry.space_group_name_H-M   'P 1'
#
loop_
_entity.id
_entity.type
_entity.pdbx_description
1 polymer ?
#
loop_
_entity_poly.entity_id
_entity_poly.type
_entity_poly.pdbx_seq_one_letter_code
_entity_poly.pdbx_strand_id
1 'polypeptide(L)'
;MENELKKDFTRRLSQCNSGEMIVIIYDIFFAYVDDIRQAHCTGDHDGQKDAIRNAQSVLDELIGSLNFSYPISHNLYKLYMFCKNELSRAMYENRLDGVQEAEHIMHRLYTSFVEVAKQDKSAPLMKNTQQVYAGMTYAR
;
A
#
# COMPACT_ATOMS: atom_id res chain seq x y z
N MET A 1 -6.24 -11.55 -2.92
CA MET A 1 -6.95 -11.20 -1.66
C MET A 1 -8.31 -11.86 -1.65
N GLU A 2 -8.67 -12.52 -0.58
CA GLU A 2 -9.96 -13.20 -0.52
C GLU A 2 -11.12 -12.21 -0.38
N ASN A 3 -12.31 -12.66 -0.76
CA ASN A 3 -13.49 -11.78 -0.82
C ASN A 3 -13.91 -11.22 0.53
N GLU A 4 -13.81 -12.02 1.60
CA GLU A 4 -14.16 -11.57 2.94
C GLU A 4 -13.25 -10.42 3.39
N LEU A 5 -11.97 -10.53 3.09
CA LEU A 5 -11.00 -9.50 3.42
C LEU A 5 -11.27 -8.21 2.64
N LYS A 6 -11.58 -8.34 1.34
CA LYS A 6 -11.95 -7.18 0.51
C LYS A 6 -13.17 -6.46 1.06
N LYS A 7 -14.19 -7.21 1.46
CA LYS A 7 -15.42 -6.64 2.05
C LYS A 7 -15.10 -5.92 3.35
N ASP A 8 -14.24 -6.49 4.18
CA ASP A 8 -13.84 -5.86 5.43
C ASP A 8 -13.12 -4.54 5.17
N PHE A 9 -12.17 -4.51 4.24
CA PHE A 9 -11.47 -3.27 3.90
C PHE A 9 -12.41 -2.22 3.33
N THR A 10 -13.34 -2.61 2.45
CA THR A 10 -14.32 -1.69 1.88
C THR A 10 -15.17 -1.07 2.99
N ARG A 11 -15.64 -1.88 3.94
CA ARG A 11 -16.42 -1.41 5.08
C ARG A 11 -15.62 -0.44 5.94
N ARG A 12 -14.37 -0.79 6.26
CA ARG A 12 -13.50 0.06 7.08
C ARG A 12 -13.23 1.40 6.41
N LEU A 13 -12.97 1.39 5.10
CA LEU A 13 -12.72 2.62 4.34
C LEU A 13 -13.95 3.52 4.33
N SER A 14 -15.15 2.95 4.28
CA SER A 14 -16.39 3.74 4.25
C SER A 14 -16.72 4.40 5.59
N GLN A 15 -16.10 3.94 6.68
CA GLN A 15 -16.41 4.40 8.03
C GLN A 15 -15.28 5.15 8.71
N CYS A 16 -14.12 5.27 8.06
CA CYS A 16 -12.93 5.84 8.68
C CYS A 16 -12.86 7.36 8.50
N ASN A 17 -12.08 8.01 9.36
CA ASN A 17 -11.67 9.40 9.17
C ASN A 17 -10.40 9.44 8.29
N SER A 18 -9.92 10.64 7.97
CA SER A 18 -8.75 10.81 7.09
C SER A 18 -7.48 10.16 7.65
N GLY A 19 -7.27 10.25 8.95
CA GLY A 19 -6.10 9.65 9.58
C GLY A 19 -6.13 8.14 9.54
N GLU A 20 -7.30 7.56 9.77
CA GLU A 20 -7.47 6.11 9.72
C GLU A 20 -7.38 5.57 8.31
N MET A 21 -7.77 6.35 7.31
CA MET A 21 -7.76 5.90 5.93
C MET A 21 -6.38 5.49 5.45
N ILE A 22 -5.35 6.29 5.77
CA ILE A 22 -4.00 5.95 5.31
C ILE A 22 -3.51 4.66 5.96
N VAL A 23 -3.85 4.44 7.23
CA VAL A 23 -3.51 3.20 7.92
C VAL A 23 -4.15 2.01 7.22
N ILE A 24 -5.43 2.13 6.85
CA ILE A 24 -6.15 1.06 6.15
C ILE A 24 -5.52 0.78 4.79
N ILE A 25 -5.11 1.81 4.06
CA ILE A 25 -4.44 1.65 2.76
C ILE A 25 -3.15 0.86 2.93
N TYR A 26 -2.38 1.13 3.97
CA TYR A 26 -1.18 0.34 4.28
C TYR A 26 -1.54 -1.11 4.61
N ASP A 27 -2.62 -1.34 5.37
CA ASP A 27 -3.09 -2.70 5.66
C ASP A 27 -3.41 -3.46 4.37
N ILE A 28 -4.00 -2.79 3.40
CA ILE A 28 -4.29 -3.37 2.09
C ILE A 28 -2.98 -3.76 1.37
N PHE A 29 -1.97 -2.89 1.43
CA PHE A 29 -0.66 -3.21 0.87
C PHE A 29 -0.09 -4.49 1.47
N PHE A 30 -0.14 -4.62 2.80
CA PHE A 30 0.39 -5.80 3.48
C PHE A 30 -0.40 -7.07 3.13
N ALA A 31 -1.71 -6.95 2.91
CA ALA A 31 -2.53 -8.07 2.48
C ALA A 31 -2.07 -8.57 1.09
N TYR A 32 -1.74 -7.67 0.18
CA TYR A 32 -1.20 -8.06 -1.12
C TYR A 32 0.19 -8.69 -1.01
N VAL A 33 1.00 -8.21 -0.07
CA VAL A 33 2.31 -8.84 0.19
C VAL A 33 2.13 -10.28 0.63
N ASP A 34 1.15 -10.56 1.49
CA ASP A 34 0.82 -11.92 1.90
C ASP A 34 0.38 -12.76 0.71
N ASP A 35 -0.41 -12.20 -0.20
CA ASP A 35 -0.81 -12.88 -1.44
C ASP A 35 0.40 -13.23 -2.30
N ILE A 36 1.39 -12.32 -2.39
CA ILE A 36 2.63 -12.58 -3.14
C ILE A 36 3.35 -13.81 -2.55
N ARG A 37 3.50 -13.83 -1.24
CA ARG A 37 4.19 -14.94 -0.57
C ARG A 37 3.46 -16.26 -0.77
N GLN A 38 2.14 -16.24 -0.65
CA GLN A 38 1.35 -17.44 -0.83
C GLN A 38 1.46 -17.98 -2.25
N ALA A 39 1.36 -17.11 -3.25
CA ALA A 39 1.49 -17.50 -4.64
C ALA A 39 2.90 -18.04 -4.94
N HIS A 40 3.93 -17.43 -4.36
CA HIS A 40 5.31 -17.89 -4.51
C HIS A 40 5.49 -19.29 -3.93
N CYS A 41 4.95 -19.54 -2.74
CA CYS A 41 5.05 -20.83 -2.07
C CYS A 41 4.34 -21.95 -2.84
N THR A 42 3.24 -21.63 -3.53
CA THR A 42 2.48 -22.64 -4.29
C THR A 42 2.92 -22.76 -5.74
N GLY A 43 3.89 -21.95 -6.18
CA GLY A 43 4.35 -21.96 -7.56
C GLY A 43 3.38 -21.32 -8.55
N ASP A 44 2.45 -20.53 -8.06
CA ASP A 44 1.47 -19.82 -8.90
C ASP A 44 2.09 -18.52 -9.43
N HIS A 45 2.80 -18.61 -10.55
CA HIS A 45 3.51 -17.47 -11.13
C HIS A 45 2.58 -16.35 -11.57
N ASP A 46 1.44 -16.69 -12.17
CA ASP A 46 0.47 -15.68 -12.61
C ASP A 46 -0.15 -14.96 -11.42
N GLY A 47 -0.52 -15.70 -10.38
CA GLY A 47 -1.04 -15.13 -9.14
C GLY A 47 -0.02 -14.24 -8.46
N GLN A 48 1.25 -14.64 -8.48
CA GLN A 48 2.34 -13.85 -7.91
C GLN A 48 2.48 -12.51 -8.64
N LYS A 49 2.48 -12.52 -9.97
CA LYS A 49 2.57 -11.30 -10.78
C LYS A 49 1.37 -10.38 -10.52
N ASP A 50 0.18 -10.95 -10.45
CA ASP A 50 -1.02 -10.17 -10.19
C ASP A 50 -0.96 -9.51 -8.80
N ALA A 51 -0.53 -10.25 -7.79
CA ALA A 51 -0.39 -9.72 -6.44
C ALA A 51 0.65 -8.60 -6.37
N ILE A 52 1.78 -8.76 -7.09
CA ILE A 52 2.80 -7.70 -7.16
C ILE A 52 2.21 -6.46 -7.81
N ARG A 53 1.49 -6.59 -8.92
CA ARG A 53 0.86 -5.45 -9.59
C ARG A 53 -0.16 -4.78 -8.69
N ASN A 54 -0.91 -5.54 -7.93
CA ASN A 54 -1.87 -4.99 -6.98
C ASN A 54 -1.17 -4.18 -5.89
N ALA A 55 -0.06 -4.70 -5.35
CA ALA A 55 0.73 -3.96 -4.36
C ALA A 55 1.31 -2.68 -4.96
N GLN A 56 1.79 -2.73 -6.20
CA GLN A 56 2.29 -1.55 -6.90
C GLN A 56 1.18 -0.52 -7.14
N SER A 57 -0.05 -0.97 -7.40
CA SER A 57 -1.18 -0.07 -7.56
C SER A 57 -1.49 0.69 -6.27
N VAL A 58 -1.34 0.03 -5.12
CA VAL A 58 -1.50 0.72 -3.84
C VAL A 58 -0.45 1.82 -3.70
N LEU A 59 0.80 1.53 -4.06
CA LEU A 59 1.86 2.53 -4.02
C LEU A 59 1.57 3.69 -4.97
N ASP A 60 1.05 3.42 -6.17
CA ASP A 60 0.67 4.45 -7.11
C ASP A 60 -0.42 5.37 -6.55
N GLU A 61 -1.40 4.81 -5.86
CA GLU A 61 -2.44 5.59 -5.21
C GLU A 61 -1.86 6.47 -4.10
N LEU A 62 -0.95 5.94 -3.30
CA LEU A 62 -0.27 6.72 -2.26
C LEU A 62 0.54 7.85 -2.87
N ILE A 63 1.28 7.58 -3.94
CA ILE A 63 2.08 8.59 -4.64
C ILE A 63 1.17 9.70 -5.20
N GLY A 64 0.08 9.31 -5.85
CA GLY A 64 -0.86 10.25 -6.46
C GLY A 64 -1.56 11.14 -5.45
N SER A 65 -1.65 10.73 -4.21
CA SER A 65 -2.33 11.48 -3.16
C SER A 65 -1.40 12.40 -2.37
N LEU A 66 -0.10 12.37 -2.61
CA LEU A 66 0.86 13.20 -1.87
C LEU A 66 0.64 14.68 -2.12
N ASN A 67 0.76 15.48 -1.06
CA ASN A 67 0.70 16.93 -1.15
C ASN A 67 2.13 17.47 -1.06
N PHE A 68 2.69 17.86 -2.22
CA PHE A 68 4.09 18.29 -2.32
C PHE A 68 4.33 19.67 -1.73
N SER A 69 3.31 20.33 -1.20
CA SER A 69 3.51 21.53 -0.40
C SER A 69 4.22 21.24 0.91
N TYR A 70 4.20 19.99 1.35
CA TYR A 70 4.89 19.56 2.57
C TYR A 70 6.20 18.88 2.23
N PRO A 71 7.33 19.30 2.85
CA PRO A 71 8.65 18.70 2.52
C PRO A 71 8.71 17.19 2.70
N ILE A 72 8.01 16.64 3.69
CA ILE A 72 8.00 15.20 3.94
C ILE A 72 7.45 14.41 2.74
N SER A 73 6.59 15.01 1.93
CA SER A 73 6.02 14.34 0.75
C SER A 73 7.08 13.99 -0.27
N HIS A 74 8.13 14.78 -0.40
CA HIS A 74 9.24 14.47 -1.30
C HIS A 74 10.00 13.22 -0.85
N ASN A 75 10.19 13.07 0.46
CA ASN A 75 10.82 11.88 1.02
C ASN A 75 9.94 10.65 0.86
N LEU A 76 8.64 10.79 1.11
CA LEU A 76 7.68 9.70 0.92
C LEU A 76 7.64 9.24 -0.53
N TYR A 77 7.65 10.19 -1.47
CA TYR A 77 7.68 9.88 -2.89
C TYR A 77 8.87 8.97 -3.23
N LYS A 78 10.06 9.36 -2.75
CA LYS A 78 11.27 8.58 -3.01
C LYS A 78 11.17 7.16 -2.43
N LEU A 79 10.65 7.04 -1.22
CA LEU A 79 10.50 5.74 -0.56
C LEU A 79 9.47 4.87 -1.28
N TYR A 80 8.34 5.44 -1.68
CA TYR A 80 7.32 4.70 -2.42
C TYR A 80 7.85 4.23 -3.77
N MET A 81 8.59 5.10 -4.48
CA MET A 81 9.19 4.73 -5.76
C MET A 81 10.23 3.62 -5.59
N PHE A 82 11.03 3.69 -4.53
CA PHE A 82 11.99 2.63 -4.22
C PHE A 82 11.26 1.30 -4.01
N CYS A 83 10.21 1.29 -3.21
CA CYS A 83 9.42 0.09 -2.95
C CYS A 83 8.82 -0.47 -4.25
N LYS A 84 8.29 0.41 -5.09
CA LYS A 84 7.71 0.02 -6.37
C LYS A 84 8.76 -0.65 -7.27
N ASN A 85 9.96 -0.08 -7.31
CA ASN A 85 11.07 -0.64 -8.10
C ASN A 85 11.51 -2.00 -7.55
N GLU A 86 11.55 -2.15 -6.22
CA GLU A 86 11.92 -3.42 -5.60
C GLU A 86 10.87 -4.51 -5.89
N LEU A 87 9.60 -4.15 -5.96
CA LEU A 87 8.56 -5.08 -6.34
C LEU A 87 8.70 -5.49 -7.81
N SER A 88 9.07 -4.56 -8.70
CA SER A 88 9.35 -4.88 -10.09
C SER A 88 10.53 -5.85 -10.20
N ARG A 89 11.59 -5.61 -9.44
CA ARG A 89 12.76 -6.50 -9.41
C ARG A 89 12.38 -7.90 -8.96
N ALA A 90 11.54 -8.00 -7.93
CA ALA A 90 11.05 -9.29 -7.44
C ALA A 90 10.30 -10.06 -8.53
N MET A 91 9.52 -9.35 -9.34
CA MET A 91 8.76 -9.95 -10.43
C MET A 91 9.68 -10.51 -11.52
N TYR A 92 10.71 -9.75 -11.91
CA TYR A 92 11.65 -10.18 -12.94
C TYR A 92 12.53 -11.31 -12.47
N GLU A 93 13.00 -11.26 -11.24
CA GLU A 93 13.95 -12.25 -10.71
C GLU A 93 13.27 -13.47 -10.10
N ASN A 94 11.96 -13.40 -9.91
CA ASN A 94 11.16 -14.44 -9.24
C ASN A 94 11.73 -14.77 -7.86
N ARG A 95 12.09 -13.72 -7.09
CA ARG A 95 12.68 -13.85 -5.75
C ARG A 95 11.93 -12.91 -4.80
N LEU A 96 11.89 -13.27 -3.53
CA LEU A 96 11.15 -12.51 -2.52
C LEU A 96 11.98 -11.44 -1.80
N ASP A 97 13.29 -11.34 -2.05
CA ASP A 97 14.11 -10.35 -1.32
C ASP A 97 13.67 -8.90 -1.59
N GLY A 98 13.27 -8.58 -2.83
CA GLY A 98 12.72 -7.26 -3.13
C GLY A 98 11.40 -6.99 -2.43
N VAL A 99 10.56 -8.01 -2.31
CA VAL A 99 9.31 -7.90 -1.56
C VAL A 99 9.60 -7.63 -0.09
N GLN A 100 10.57 -8.31 0.50
CA GLN A 100 10.95 -8.11 1.88
C GLN A 100 11.46 -6.69 2.13
N GLU A 101 12.26 -6.16 1.21
CA GLU A 101 12.77 -4.79 1.33
C GLU A 101 11.63 -3.77 1.30
N ALA A 102 10.71 -3.92 0.35
CA ALA A 102 9.57 -3.03 0.23
C ALA A 102 8.70 -3.11 1.49
N GLU A 103 8.43 -4.32 1.96
CA GLU A 103 7.64 -4.53 3.16
C GLU A 103 8.28 -3.90 4.39
N HIS A 104 9.59 -4.05 4.53
CA HIS A 104 10.33 -3.49 5.66
C HIS A 104 10.17 -1.97 5.72
N ILE A 105 10.35 -1.30 4.58
CA ILE A 105 10.20 0.15 4.49
C ILE A 105 8.76 0.55 4.82
N MET A 106 7.79 -0.14 4.24
CA MET A 106 6.38 0.19 4.46
C MET A 106 5.96 -0.04 5.91
N HIS A 107 6.51 -1.05 6.59
CA HIS A 107 6.23 -1.27 8.02
C HIS A 107 6.77 -0.14 8.88
N ARG A 108 7.94 0.38 8.58
CA ARG A 108 8.51 1.51 9.32
C ARG A 108 7.63 2.74 9.16
N LEU A 109 7.16 3.00 7.94
CA LEU A 109 6.24 4.11 7.68
C LEU A 109 4.89 3.88 8.35
N TYR A 110 4.42 2.64 8.32
CA TYR A 110 3.15 2.26 8.95
C TYR A 110 3.14 2.61 10.43
N THR A 111 4.20 2.26 11.14
CA THR A 111 4.30 2.57 12.57
C THR A 111 4.15 4.06 12.82
N SER A 112 4.80 4.89 11.98
CA SER A 112 4.70 6.34 12.09
C SER A 112 3.29 6.84 11.81
N PHE A 113 2.63 6.31 10.79
CA PHE A 113 1.28 6.73 10.43
C PHE A 113 0.23 6.29 11.44
N VAL A 114 0.41 5.13 12.06
CA VAL A 114 -0.47 4.69 13.15
C VAL A 114 -0.43 5.70 14.30
N GLU A 115 0.77 6.16 14.66
CA GLU A 115 0.93 7.18 15.71
C GLU A 115 0.27 8.50 15.33
N VAL A 116 0.49 8.94 14.08
CA VAL A 116 -0.09 10.19 13.56
C VAL A 116 -1.62 10.09 13.51
N ALA A 117 -2.16 8.92 13.14
CA ALA A 117 -3.60 8.72 13.06
C ALA A 117 -4.27 8.90 14.43
N LYS A 118 -3.62 8.45 15.49
CA LYS A 118 -4.13 8.64 16.85
C LYS A 118 -4.27 10.12 17.21
N GLN A 119 -3.45 10.98 16.58
CA GLN A 119 -3.45 12.41 16.83
C GLN A 119 -4.18 13.19 15.73
N ASP A 120 -4.73 12.47 14.75
CA ASP A 120 -5.44 13.03 13.60
C ASP A 120 -4.61 14.08 12.85
N LYS A 121 -3.32 13.80 12.63
CA LYS A 121 -2.39 14.72 11.97
C LYS A 121 -1.97 14.26 10.59
N SER A 122 -2.46 13.12 10.10
CA SER A 122 -2.07 12.59 8.80
C SER A 122 -2.81 13.26 7.63
N ALA A 123 -3.97 13.85 7.89
CA ALA A 123 -4.81 14.44 6.84
C ALA A 123 -4.07 15.44 5.93
N PRO A 124 -3.20 16.35 6.47
CA PRO A 124 -2.52 17.31 5.61
C PRO A 124 -1.57 16.72 4.59
N LEU A 125 -1.16 15.46 4.76
CA LEU A 125 -0.23 14.80 3.85
C LEU A 125 -0.94 14.28 2.59
N MET A 126 -2.27 14.23 2.61
CA MET A 126 -3.07 13.67 1.52
C MET A 126 -3.78 14.77 0.75
N LYS A 127 -3.74 14.71 -0.58
CA LYS A 127 -4.45 15.66 -1.42
C LYS A 127 -5.95 15.42 -1.43
N ASN A 128 -6.34 14.17 -1.56
CA ASN A 128 -7.73 13.80 -1.78
C ASN A 128 -7.95 12.36 -1.31
N THR A 129 -8.35 12.22 -0.06
CA THR A 129 -8.58 10.89 0.54
C THR A 129 -9.75 10.16 -0.11
N GLN A 130 -10.76 10.90 -0.60
CA GLN A 130 -11.91 10.28 -1.27
C GLN A 130 -11.49 9.67 -2.61
N GLN A 131 -10.58 10.31 -3.33
CA GLN A 131 -10.07 9.78 -4.58
C GLN A 131 -9.25 8.51 -4.33
N VAL A 132 -8.43 8.51 -3.28
CA VAL A 132 -7.64 7.33 -2.89
C VAL A 132 -8.59 6.18 -2.54
N TYR A 133 -9.62 6.46 -1.75
CA TYR A 133 -10.65 5.48 -1.40
C TYR A 133 -11.30 4.89 -2.65
N ALA A 134 -11.72 5.74 -3.59
CA ALA A 134 -12.38 5.28 -4.82
C ALA A 134 -11.43 4.38 -5.64
N GLY A 135 -10.15 4.77 -5.76
CA GLY A 135 -9.16 3.98 -6.47
C GLY A 135 -8.96 2.61 -5.84
N MET A 136 -8.86 2.55 -4.52
CA MET A 136 -8.69 1.29 -3.82
C MET A 136 -9.93 0.39 -3.96
N THR A 137 -11.12 0.98 -3.95
CA THR A 137 -12.36 0.23 -4.07
C THR A 137 -12.49 -0.43 -5.45
N TYR A 138 -12.10 0.28 -6.51
CA TYR A 138 -12.29 -0.18 -7.89
C TYR A 138 -11.10 -0.91 -8.47
N ALA A 139 -10.00 -1.00 -7.76
CA ALA A 139 -8.81 -1.69 -8.23
C ALA A 139 -8.98 -3.21 -8.28
N ARG A 140 -10.16 -3.70 -8.05
CA ARG A 140 -10.51 -5.12 -8.12
C ARG A 140 -11.41 -5.37 -9.30
#